data_c92f0ee0cd1fda90b2d1ef1cfccc29c6
#
_entry.id   c92f0ee0cd1fda90b2d1ef1cfccc29c6
#
_cell.length_a   1.000
_cell.length_b   1.000
_cell.length_c   1.000
_cell.angle_alpha   90.00
_cell.angle_beta   90.00
_cell.angle_gamma   90.00
#
_symmetry.space_group_name_H-M   'P 1'
#
loop_
_entity.id
_entity.type
_entity.pdbx_description
1 polymer ?
#
loop_
_entity_poly.entity_id
_entity_poly.type
_entity_poly.pdbx_seq_one_letter_code
_entity_poly.pdbx_strand_id
1 'polypeptide(L)'
;SYLASYAKINEYGFVEAPYRKVKKIYDENGNLKEQVVTDEVEYMTADVEDEYVVAQANEPLDEGKHFIRPRVSARRRDEILEIDAEKVDYMDVSPRMMVSVATACIPFLENDDCNRALMGSNMQRQAVPLMVTQQPIVATGMEYKAATDSGTAVLAKNDGIVEKMDADHVTVRNAQGGVDNYPLVKLSLIHI
;
A
#
# COMPACT_ATOMS: atom_id res chain seq x y z
N SER A 1 -3.53 -4.80 9.24
CA SER A 1 -2.30 -5.33 8.65
C SER A 1 -1.72 -4.36 7.63
N TYR A 2 -0.49 -4.59 7.20
CA TYR A 2 0.15 -3.78 6.15
C TYR A 2 -0.63 -3.79 4.83
N LEU A 3 -1.31 -4.89 4.54
CA LEU A 3 -2.22 -5.00 3.40
C LEU A 3 -3.25 -3.85 3.39
N ALA A 4 -3.73 -3.41 4.53
CA ALA A 4 -4.72 -2.35 4.63
C ALA A 4 -4.24 -1.00 4.03
N SER A 5 -2.93 -0.74 3.95
CA SER A 5 -2.39 0.47 3.32
C SER A 5 -2.41 0.43 1.79
N TYR A 6 -2.58 -0.76 1.21
CA TYR A 6 -2.69 -0.97 -0.25
C TYR A 6 -4.09 -1.40 -0.67
N ALA A 7 -4.84 -2.04 0.22
CA ALA A 7 -6.16 -2.55 -0.07
C ALA A 7 -7.23 -1.44 -0.09
N LYS A 8 -8.27 -1.68 -0.87
CA LYS A 8 -9.50 -0.88 -0.88
C LYS A 8 -10.63 -1.67 -0.25
N ILE A 9 -11.68 -0.98 0.14
CA ILE A 9 -12.93 -1.60 0.59
C ILE A 9 -13.98 -1.30 -0.47
N ASN A 10 -14.66 -2.32 -0.95
CA ASN A 10 -15.72 -2.16 -1.93
C ASN A 10 -17.06 -1.72 -1.27
N GLU A 11 -18.07 -1.48 -2.08
CA GLU A 11 -19.40 -1.05 -1.63
C GLU A 11 -20.08 -2.06 -0.69
N TYR A 12 -19.70 -3.32 -0.78
CA TYR A 12 -20.23 -4.41 0.04
C TYR A 12 -19.45 -4.63 1.35
N GLY A 13 -18.36 -3.89 1.57
CA GLY A 13 -17.51 -4.01 2.74
C GLY A 13 -16.41 -5.07 2.64
N PHE A 14 -16.20 -5.69 1.47
CA PHE A 14 -15.12 -6.63 1.25
C PHE A 14 -13.81 -5.90 0.93
N VAL A 15 -12.70 -6.49 1.38
CA VAL A 15 -11.36 -5.99 1.10
C VAL A 15 -10.94 -6.42 -0.30
N GLU A 16 -10.53 -5.47 -1.12
CA GLU A 16 -9.92 -5.70 -2.43
C GLU A 16 -8.41 -5.47 -2.34
N ALA A 17 -7.64 -6.51 -2.59
CA ALA A 17 -6.19 -6.45 -2.59
C ALA A 17 -5.64 -6.08 -3.98
N PRO A 18 -4.52 -5.34 -4.05
CA PRO A 18 -3.89 -4.97 -5.31
C PRO A 18 -3.00 -6.09 -5.85
N TYR A 19 -3.09 -6.35 -7.16
CA TYR A 19 -2.26 -7.30 -7.89
C TYR A 19 -1.75 -6.68 -9.18
N ARG A 20 -0.52 -6.99 -9.57
CA ARG A 20 0.06 -6.58 -10.84
C ARG A 20 -0.36 -7.56 -11.92
N LYS A 21 -0.93 -7.05 -13.00
CA LYS A 21 -1.38 -7.87 -14.12
C LYS A 21 -0.21 -8.36 -14.95
N VAL A 22 -0.25 -9.64 -15.33
CA VAL A 22 0.68 -10.24 -16.27
C VAL A 22 0.02 -10.32 -17.64
N LYS A 23 0.55 -9.56 -18.62
CA LYS A 23 0.07 -9.59 -20.00
C LYS A 23 0.74 -10.73 -20.76
N LYS A 24 -0.06 -11.58 -21.37
CA LYS A 24 0.35 -12.69 -22.21
C LYS A 24 0.06 -12.34 -23.67
N ILE A 25 1.08 -12.32 -24.50
CA ILE A 25 0.98 -12.06 -25.93
C ILE A 25 1.11 -13.39 -26.65
N TYR A 26 0.07 -13.76 -27.41
CA TYR A 26 0.01 -15.01 -28.17
C TYR A 26 0.27 -14.73 -29.65
N ASP A 27 0.95 -15.65 -30.32
CA ASP A 27 1.10 -15.65 -31.77
C ASP A 27 -0.19 -16.08 -32.46
N GLU A 28 -0.27 -15.88 -33.78
CA GLU A 28 -1.39 -16.32 -34.64
C GLU A 28 -1.69 -17.84 -34.54
N ASN A 29 -0.72 -18.62 -34.11
CA ASN A 29 -0.83 -20.06 -33.89
C ASN A 29 -1.27 -20.44 -32.46
N GLY A 30 -1.56 -19.46 -31.59
CA GLY A 30 -1.97 -19.72 -30.23
C GLY A 30 -0.84 -20.07 -29.25
N ASN A 31 0.43 -19.96 -29.65
CA ASN A 31 1.57 -20.16 -28.78
C ASN A 31 1.90 -18.86 -28.04
N LEU A 32 2.29 -18.97 -26.77
CA LEU A 32 2.73 -17.82 -25.98
C LEU A 32 4.05 -17.29 -26.58
N LYS A 33 4.01 -16.06 -27.09
CA LYS A 33 5.16 -15.38 -27.67
C LYS A 33 5.94 -14.62 -26.60
N GLU A 34 5.23 -13.92 -25.75
CA GLU A 34 5.81 -13.03 -24.75
C GLU A 34 4.90 -12.91 -23.54
N GLN A 35 5.51 -12.80 -22.37
CA GLN A 35 4.80 -12.60 -21.11
C GLN A 35 5.49 -11.48 -20.32
N VAL A 36 4.77 -10.42 -20.03
CA VAL A 36 5.30 -9.23 -19.36
C VAL A 36 4.49 -8.92 -18.12
N VAL A 37 5.18 -8.72 -16.99
CA VAL A 37 4.56 -8.21 -15.76
C VAL A 37 4.39 -6.70 -15.90
N THR A 38 3.16 -6.22 -15.93
CA THR A 38 2.86 -4.79 -16.09
C THR A 38 2.86 -4.07 -14.74
N ASP A 39 2.95 -2.73 -14.77
CA ASP A 39 2.72 -1.89 -13.60
C ASP A 39 1.23 -1.58 -13.39
N GLU A 40 0.39 -2.12 -14.24
CA GLU A 40 -1.06 -2.01 -14.12
C GLU A 40 -1.53 -2.82 -12.91
N VAL A 41 -2.15 -2.14 -11.95
CA VAL A 41 -2.64 -2.75 -10.71
C VAL A 41 -4.13 -2.93 -10.81
N GLU A 42 -4.57 -4.16 -10.67
CA GLU A 42 -5.98 -4.53 -10.53
C GLU A 42 -6.30 -4.87 -9.08
N TYR A 43 -7.49 -4.49 -8.65
CA TYR A 43 -7.96 -4.78 -7.29
C TYR A 43 -8.99 -5.91 -7.36
N MET A 44 -8.75 -6.94 -6.57
CA MET A 44 -9.61 -8.13 -6.53
C MET A 44 -9.94 -8.53 -5.10
N THR A 45 -11.15 -9.06 -4.93
CA THR A 45 -11.57 -9.73 -3.70
C THR A 45 -10.96 -11.14 -3.63
N ALA A 46 -10.95 -11.73 -2.44
CA ALA A 46 -10.31 -13.04 -2.24
C ALA A 46 -10.97 -14.17 -3.04
N ASP A 47 -12.29 -14.12 -3.23
CA ASP A 47 -13.04 -15.07 -4.04
C ASP A 47 -12.64 -15.03 -5.53
N VAL A 48 -12.40 -13.84 -6.06
CA VAL A 48 -11.93 -13.66 -7.44
C VAL A 48 -10.46 -14.09 -7.57
N GLU A 49 -9.62 -13.76 -6.58
CA GLU A 49 -8.20 -14.17 -6.57
C GLU A 49 -8.04 -15.69 -6.62
N ASP A 50 -8.91 -16.44 -5.96
CA ASP A 50 -8.88 -17.90 -5.92
C ASP A 50 -8.95 -18.58 -7.30
N GLU A 51 -9.46 -17.88 -8.30
CA GLU A 51 -9.55 -18.39 -9.67
C GLU A 51 -8.22 -18.29 -10.43
N TYR A 52 -7.32 -17.40 -9.98
CA TYR A 52 -6.07 -17.05 -10.67
C TYR A 52 -4.83 -17.63 -9.99
N VAL A 53 -3.75 -17.66 -10.75
CA VAL A 53 -2.41 -18.01 -10.29
C VAL A 53 -1.63 -16.73 -10.04
N VAL A 54 -1.25 -16.51 -8.78
CA VAL A 54 -0.55 -15.29 -8.35
C VAL A 54 0.88 -15.61 -7.96
N ALA A 55 1.84 -15.02 -8.68
CA ALA A 55 3.26 -15.15 -8.38
C ALA A 55 3.65 -14.28 -7.18
N GLN A 56 4.68 -14.71 -6.45
CA GLN A 56 5.23 -13.94 -5.33
C GLN A 56 5.96 -12.69 -5.83
N ALA A 57 5.89 -11.61 -5.06
CA ALA A 57 6.49 -10.33 -5.41
C ALA A 57 8.04 -10.32 -5.41
N ASN A 58 8.66 -11.29 -4.77
CA ASN A 58 10.12 -11.45 -4.69
C ASN A 58 10.73 -12.26 -5.84
N GLU A 59 9.92 -12.75 -6.78
CA GLU A 59 10.46 -13.43 -7.96
C GLU A 59 11.25 -12.44 -8.83
N PRO A 60 12.48 -12.85 -9.25
CA PRO A 60 13.33 -11.98 -10.03
C PRO A 60 12.77 -11.74 -11.43
N LEU A 61 12.70 -10.47 -11.81
CA LEU A 61 12.30 -10.03 -13.14
C LEU A 61 13.51 -9.45 -13.87
N ASP A 62 13.54 -9.60 -15.19
CA ASP A 62 14.50 -8.95 -16.08
C ASP A 62 14.15 -7.46 -16.27
N GLU A 63 15.05 -6.69 -16.89
CA GLU A 63 14.83 -5.28 -17.23
C GLU A 63 13.55 -5.06 -18.09
N GLY A 64 13.20 -6.05 -18.90
CA GLY A 64 11.94 -6.10 -19.66
C GLY A 64 10.71 -6.52 -18.85
N LYS A 65 10.84 -6.76 -17.53
CA LYS A 65 9.79 -7.28 -16.65
C LYS A 65 9.29 -8.67 -17.01
N HIS A 66 10.18 -9.51 -17.57
CA HIS A 66 9.92 -10.93 -17.79
C HIS A 66 10.42 -11.77 -16.63
N PHE A 67 9.79 -12.90 -16.37
CA PHE A 67 10.30 -13.86 -15.40
C PHE A 67 11.60 -14.48 -15.89
N ILE A 68 12.66 -14.41 -15.09
CA ILE A 68 13.97 -14.98 -15.42
C ILE A 68 13.95 -16.50 -15.29
N ARG A 69 13.17 -17.00 -14.32
CA ARG A 69 13.06 -18.43 -14.06
C ARG A 69 11.92 -19.06 -14.86
N PRO A 70 12.11 -20.23 -15.45
CA PRO A 70 11.05 -20.95 -16.15
C PRO A 70 9.96 -21.45 -15.20
N ARG A 71 10.30 -21.67 -13.92
CA ARG A 71 9.38 -22.03 -12.85
C ARG A 71 9.46 -21.01 -11.75
N VAL A 72 8.32 -20.54 -11.29
CA VAL A 72 8.16 -19.48 -10.29
C VAL A 72 7.30 -19.97 -9.12
N SER A 73 7.60 -19.47 -7.94
CA SER A 73 6.76 -19.66 -6.77
C SER A 73 5.47 -18.86 -6.92
N ALA A 74 4.36 -19.55 -6.91
CA ALA A 74 3.04 -18.96 -7.01
C ALA A 74 2.08 -19.61 -6.02
N ARG A 75 0.98 -18.93 -5.75
CA ARG A 75 -0.14 -19.50 -5.01
C ARG A 75 -1.37 -19.58 -5.88
N ARG A 76 -2.16 -20.59 -5.63
CA ARG A 76 -3.51 -20.74 -6.17
C ARG A 76 -4.39 -21.27 -5.05
N ARG A 77 -5.37 -20.48 -4.64
CA ARG A 77 -6.14 -20.76 -3.41
C ARG A 77 -5.23 -20.92 -2.20
N ASP A 78 -5.36 -22.00 -1.46
CA ASP A 78 -4.57 -22.30 -0.26
C ASP A 78 -3.23 -23.01 -0.54
N GLU A 79 -2.94 -23.35 -1.80
CA GLU A 79 -1.77 -24.12 -2.18
C GLU A 79 -0.64 -23.20 -2.67
N ILE A 80 0.57 -23.39 -2.11
CA ILE A 80 1.79 -22.79 -2.61
C ILE A 80 2.45 -23.79 -3.55
N LEU A 81 2.63 -23.39 -4.79
CA LEU A 81 3.10 -24.25 -5.87
C LEU A 81 4.28 -23.62 -6.59
N GLU A 82 5.20 -24.46 -7.07
CA GLU A 82 6.11 -24.06 -8.13
C GLU A 82 5.49 -24.38 -9.48
N ILE A 83 5.15 -23.36 -10.24
CA ILE A 83 4.43 -23.48 -11.50
C ILE A 83 5.25 -22.89 -12.65
N ASP A 84 4.99 -23.33 -13.88
CA ASP A 84 5.62 -22.74 -15.05
C ASP A 84 5.23 -21.26 -15.17
N ALA A 85 6.19 -20.40 -15.48
CA ALA A 85 5.96 -18.96 -15.57
C ALA A 85 4.80 -18.60 -16.50
N GLU A 86 4.62 -19.36 -17.58
CA GLU A 86 3.55 -19.17 -18.58
C GLU A 86 2.13 -19.21 -18.01
N LYS A 87 1.94 -19.94 -16.90
CA LYS A 87 0.63 -20.13 -16.26
C LYS A 87 0.27 -19.03 -15.25
N VAL A 88 1.20 -18.14 -14.98
CA VAL A 88 0.99 -17.04 -14.01
C VAL A 88 0.10 -15.96 -14.61
N ASP A 89 -0.93 -15.54 -13.89
CA ASP A 89 -1.89 -14.53 -14.33
C ASP A 89 -1.64 -13.17 -13.67
N TYR A 90 -1.23 -13.18 -12.42
CA TYR A 90 -0.95 -11.98 -11.63
C TYR A 90 0.32 -12.15 -10.80
N MET A 91 0.85 -11.04 -10.31
CA MET A 91 1.98 -10.99 -9.40
C MET A 91 1.65 -10.05 -8.23
N ASP A 92 2.09 -10.39 -7.02
CA ASP A 92 1.94 -9.52 -5.86
C ASP A 92 2.67 -8.18 -6.08
N VAL A 93 2.11 -7.11 -5.55
CA VAL A 93 2.67 -5.76 -5.68
C VAL A 93 3.95 -5.61 -4.86
N SER A 94 3.99 -6.13 -3.65
CA SER A 94 5.12 -5.98 -2.73
C SER A 94 5.22 -7.15 -1.76
N PRO A 95 6.44 -7.64 -1.43
CA PRO A 95 6.64 -8.64 -0.40
C PRO A 95 6.35 -8.11 1.01
N ARG A 96 6.29 -6.80 1.20
CA ARG A 96 6.03 -6.15 2.50
C ARG A 96 4.58 -6.25 2.96
N MET A 97 3.68 -6.76 2.15
CA MET A 97 2.26 -6.91 2.49
C MET A 97 2.01 -7.92 3.62
N MET A 98 3.02 -8.66 4.03
CA MET A 98 2.96 -9.62 5.15
C MET A 98 3.00 -8.95 6.54
N VAL A 99 3.53 -7.73 6.65
CA VAL A 99 3.68 -7.02 7.92
C VAL A 99 2.58 -5.98 8.12
N SER A 100 2.35 -5.59 9.38
CA SER A 100 1.41 -4.50 9.69
C SER A 100 2.00 -3.14 9.34
N VAL A 101 1.15 -2.10 9.24
CA VAL A 101 1.60 -0.72 9.01
C VAL A 101 2.56 -0.26 10.12
N ALA A 102 2.24 -0.54 11.38
CA ALA A 102 3.10 -0.19 12.51
C ALA A 102 4.46 -0.89 12.43
N THR A 103 4.48 -2.18 12.11
CA THR A 103 5.71 -2.95 11.94
C THR A 103 6.53 -2.43 10.75
N ALA A 104 5.90 -1.99 9.68
CA ALA A 104 6.56 -1.41 8.53
C ALA A 104 7.24 -0.05 8.81
N CYS A 105 6.89 0.62 9.90
CA CYS A 105 7.53 1.84 10.36
C CYS A 105 8.78 1.61 11.24
N ILE A 106 9.14 0.35 11.53
CA ILE A 106 10.33 0.02 12.31
C ILE A 106 11.55 -0.03 11.39
N PRO A 107 12.53 0.87 11.54
CA PRO A 107 13.75 0.82 10.75
C PRO A 107 14.61 -0.39 11.16
N PHE A 108 15.30 -1.00 10.18
CA PHE A 108 16.14 -2.18 10.38
C PHE A 108 15.43 -3.38 11.02
N LEU A 109 14.14 -3.56 10.70
CA LEU A 109 13.31 -4.62 11.24
C LEU A 109 13.92 -6.03 11.06
N GLU A 110 14.63 -6.24 9.96
CA GLU A 110 15.28 -7.52 9.62
C GLU A 110 16.36 -7.93 10.63
N ASN A 111 16.88 -6.99 11.40
CA ASN A 111 17.91 -7.23 12.42
C ASN A 111 17.33 -7.42 13.82
N ASP A 112 16.02 -7.24 13.99
CA ASP A 112 15.34 -7.33 15.27
C ASP A 112 14.77 -8.74 15.51
N ASP A 113 14.80 -9.16 16.76
CA ASP A 113 14.05 -10.34 17.19
C ASP A 113 12.56 -10.11 17.10
N CYS A 114 11.82 -11.15 16.71
CA CYS A 114 10.37 -11.10 16.54
C CYS A 114 9.62 -10.56 17.76
N ASN A 115 10.03 -10.98 18.97
CA ASN A 115 9.41 -10.53 20.21
C ASN A 115 9.61 -9.03 20.44
N ARG A 116 10.81 -8.52 20.12
CA ARG A 116 11.12 -7.08 20.25
C ARG A 116 10.41 -6.24 19.20
N ALA A 117 10.29 -6.74 17.98
CA ALA A 117 9.50 -6.10 16.93
C ALA A 117 8.02 -5.99 17.34
N LEU A 118 7.44 -7.03 17.95
CA LEU A 118 6.07 -7.00 18.47
C LEU A 118 5.92 -5.92 19.56
N MET A 119 6.86 -5.87 20.51
CA MET A 119 6.82 -4.86 21.58
C MET A 119 6.93 -3.45 21.01
N GLY A 120 7.86 -3.20 20.09
CA GLY A 120 8.03 -1.91 19.41
C GLY A 120 6.80 -1.47 18.65
N SER A 121 6.19 -2.38 17.90
CA SER A 121 4.95 -2.14 17.17
C SER A 121 3.79 -1.76 18.12
N ASN A 122 3.69 -2.39 19.27
CA ASN A 122 2.69 -2.04 20.29
C ASN A 122 2.97 -0.67 20.92
N MET A 123 4.24 -0.35 21.20
CA MET A 123 4.62 0.95 21.78
C MET A 123 4.34 2.12 20.85
N GLN A 124 4.44 1.96 19.52
CA GLN A 124 4.06 3.01 18.56
C GLN A 124 2.62 3.48 18.75
N ARG A 125 1.70 2.60 19.10
CA ARG A 125 0.29 2.95 19.37
C ARG A 125 0.08 3.73 20.66
N GLN A 126 1.09 3.76 21.54
CA GLN A 126 1.08 4.46 22.82
C GLN A 126 1.90 5.76 22.76
N ALA A 127 2.34 6.16 21.58
CA ALA A 127 3.13 7.37 21.40
C ALA A 127 2.35 8.62 21.77
N VAL A 128 2.99 9.51 22.50
CA VAL A 128 2.43 10.80 22.89
C VAL A 128 2.71 11.84 21.80
N PRO A 129 1.71 12.58 21.32
CA PRO A 129 1.91 13.68 20.40
C PRO A 129 2.82 14.75 21.00
N LEU A 130 3.84 15.16 20.25
CA LEU A 130 4.78 16.19 20.69
C LEU A 130 4.30 17.59 20.31
N MET A 131 4.57 18.59 21.15
CA MET A 131 4.25 19.99 20.84
C MET A 131 5.07 20.53 19.66
N VAL A 132 6.34 20.13 19.59
CA VAL A 132 7.22 20.42 18.44
C VAL A 132 7.62 19.09 17.82
N THR A 133 7.11 18.85 16.63
CA THR A 133 7.41 17.62 15.87
C THR A 133 8.63 17.83 15.00
N GLN A 134 9.48 16.81 14.89
CA GLN A 134 10.63 16.79 14.01
C GLN A 134 10.62 15.53 13.17
N GLN A 135 11.17 15.63 11.97
CA GLN A 135 11.33 14.47 11.11
C GLN A 135 12.38 13.53 11.70
N PRO A 136 12.13 12.20 11.76
CA PRO A 136 13.13 11.25 12.19
C PRO A 136 14.31 11.22 11.22
N ILE A 137 15.55 11.09 11.75
CA ILE A 137 16.76 10.98 10.93
C ILE A 137 16.79 9.68 10.15
N VAL A 138 16.31 8.59 10.77
CA VAL A 138 16.18 7.27 10.14
C VAL A 138 14.71 6.90 10.08
N ALA A 139 14.24 6.61 8.89
CA ALA A 139 12.85 6.29 8.62
C ALA A 139 12.74 5.20 7.53
N THR A 140 11.58 4.59 7.39
CA THR A 140 11.32 3.52 6.40
C THR A 140 10.65 4.04 5.13
N GLY A 141 10.17 5.28 5.13
CA GLY A 141 9.36 5.87 4.06
C GLY A 141 7.86 5.55 4.16
N MET A 142 7.48 4.60 5.01
CA MET A 142 6.07 4.26 5.23
C MET A 142 5.34 5.30 6.07
N GLU A 143 6.06 6.07 6.87
CA GLU A 143 5.54 7.10 7.77
C GLU A 143 4.74 8.16 7.01
N TYR A 144 5.27 8.63 5.88
CA TYR A 144 4.60 9.63 5.06
C TYR A 144 3.26 9.11 4.53
N LYS A 145 3.28 7.89 3.97
CA LYS A 145 2.07 7.26 3.44
C LYS A 145 1.05 6.99 4.54
N ALA A 146 1.49 6.48 5.68
CA ALA A 146 0.62 6.25 6.83
C ALA A 146 -0.03 7.54 7.33
N ALA A 147 0.71 8.65 7.40
CA ALA A 147 0.20 9.94 7.84
C ALA A 147 -0.81 10.54 6.84
N THR A 148 -0.55 10.44 5.54
CA THR A 148 -1.45 10.96 4.51
C THR A 148 -2.74 10.16 4.38
N ASP A 149 -2.63 8.83 4.42
CA ASP A 149 -3.78 7.94 4.22
C ASP A 149 -4.64 7.79 5.49
N SER A 150 -4.11 8.10 6.66
CA SER A 150 -4.85 8.00 7.93
C SER A 150 -6.04 8.97 8.03
N GLY A 151 -6.04 10.05 7.25
CA GLY A 151 -7.05 11.10 7.31
C GLY A 151 -7.02 11.97 8.58
N THR A 152 -6.06 11.75 9.48
CA THR A 152 -5.87 12.54 10.71
C THR A 152 -5.23 13.89 10.41
N ALA A 153 -4.34 13.93 9.42
CA ALA A 153 -3.72 15.16 8.92
C ALA A 153 -4.59 15.78 7.83
N VAL A 154 -4.89 17.05 7.97
CA VAL A 154 -5.60 17.82 6.92
C VAL A 154 -4.57 18.21 5.86
N LEU A 155 -4.76 17.71 4.65
CA LEU A 155 -3.86 17.97 3.52
C LEU A 155 -4.42 19.05 2.61
N ALA A 156 -3.56 19.96 2.16
CA ALA A 156 -3.91 20.93 1.13
C ALA A 156 -4.17 20.22 -0.21
N LYS A 157 -5.28 20.53 -0.86
CA LYS A 157 -5.63 19.98 -2.18
C LYS A 157 -4.92 20.71 -3.32
N ASN A 158 -4.73 22.01 -3.15
CA ASN A 158 -4.12 22.88 -4.14
C ASN A 158 -3.12 23.83 -3.48
N ASP A 159 -2.21 24.35 -4.27
CA ASP A 159 -1.31 25.41 -3.85
C ASP A 159 -2.10 26.73 -3.67
N GLY A 160 -1.79 27.48 -2.62
CA GLY A 160 -2.51 28.71 -2.35
C GLY A 160 -1.96 29.50 -1.18
N ILE A 161 -2.63 30.60 -0.85
CA ILE A 161 -2.30 31.48 0.25
C ILE A 161 -3.42 31.38 1.31
N VAL A 162 -3.03 31.19 2.56
CA VAL A 162 -3.98 31.17 3.67
C VAL A 162 -4.57 32.57 3.82
N GLU A 163 -5.89 32.69 3.64
CA GLU A 163 -6.62 33.94 3.75
C GLU A 163 -7.19 34.13 5.15
N LYS A 164 -7.76 33.07 5.71
CA LYS A 164 -8.38 33.08 7.02
C LYS A 164 -8.07 31.81 7.78
N MET A 165 -7.84 31.92 9.07
CA MET A 165 -7.61 30.80 9.96
C MET A 165 -8.40 31.01 11.24
N ASP A 166 -9.30 30.09 11.53
CA ASP A 166 -10.07 30.00 12.75
C ASP A 166 -9.76 28.67 13.47
N ALA A 167 -10.29 28.50 14.67
CA ALA A 167 -10.10 27.26 15.42
C ALA A 167 -10.77 26.05 14.76
N ASP A 168 -11.76 26.26 13.92
CA ASP A 168 -12.60 25.21 13.33
C ASP A 168 -12.30 24.97 11.84
N HIS A 169 -11.70 25.95 11.16
CA HIS A 169 -11.41 25.84 9.74
C HIS A 169 -10.25 26.72 9.28
N VAL A 170 -9.62 26.32 8.20
CA VAL A 170 -8.60 27.08 7.48
C VAL A 170 -9.10 27.34 6.07
N THR A 171 -9.08 28.60 5.65
CA THR A 171 -9.51 29.00 4.29
C THR A 171 -8.28 29.37 3.47
N VAL A 172 -8.11 28.71 2.34
CA VAL A 172 -6.97 28.90 1.43
C VAL A 172 -7.49 29.40 0.10
N ARG A 173 -6.93 30.49 -0.42
CA ARG A 173 -7.20 30.99 -1.77
C ARG A 173 -6.22 30.38 -2.75
N ASN A 174 -6.73 29.65 -3.73
CA ASN A 174 -5.95 29.03 -4.79
C ASN A 174 -5.39 30.06 -5.79
N ALA A 175 -4.32 29.68 -6.45
CA ALA A 175 -3.75 30.49 -7.55
C ALA A 175 -4.75 30.74 -8.70
N GLN A 176 -5.78 29.92 -8.82
CA GLN A 176 -6.85 30.03 -9.82
C GLN A 176 -8.04 30.92 -9.37
N GLY A 177 -7.96 31.53 -8.19
CA GLY A 177 -9.00 32.39 -7.63
C GLY A 177 -10.14 31.67 -6.91
N GLY A 178 -10.09 30.35 -6.79
CA GLY A 178 -10.99 29.56 -5.97
C GLY A 178 -10.64 29.64 -4.48
N VAL A 179 -11.62 29.34 -3.63
CA VAL A 179 -11.44 29.30 -2.17
C VAL A 179 -11.69 27.87 -1.68
N ASP A 180 -10.64 27.27 -1.08
CA ASP A 180 -10.73 25.96 -0.46
C ASP A 180 -10.90 26.13 1.06
N ASN A 181 -11.91 25.50 1.62
CA ASN A 181 -12.17 25.49 3.04
C ASN A 181 -11.85 24.12 3.65
N TYR A 182 -10.96 24.11 4.63
CA TYR A 182 -10.49 22.90 5.32
C TYR A 182 -11.04 22.87 6.75
N PRO A 183 -12.03 22.01 7.03
CA PRO A 183 -12.52 21.85 8.40
C PRO A 183 -11.49 21.12 9.25
N LEU A 184 -11.26 21.60 10.47
CA LEU A 184 -10.38 20.98 11.44
C LEU A 184 -11.19 20.09 12.38
N VAL A 185 -10.86 18.79 12.37
CA VAL A 185 -11.49 17.82 13.26
C VAL A 185 -10.82 17.88 14.63
N LYS A 186 -11.56 18.28 15.64
CA LYS A 186 -11.08 18.25 17.02
C LYS A 186 -11.36 16.90 17.64
N LEU A 187 -10.32 16.25 18.14
CA LEU A 187 -10.48 15.07 18.99
C LEU A 187 -10.96 15.57 20.36
N SER A 188 -12.26 15.44 20.57
CA SER A 188 -12.88 15.73 21.87
C SER A 188 -13.12 14.44 22.63
N LEU A 189 -12.45 14.31 23.77
CA LEU A 189 -12.76 13.29 24.77
C LEU A 189 -13.92 13.75 25.64
N ILE A 190 -14.96 14.30 25.04
CA ILE A 190 -16.08 14.76 25.82
C ILE A 190 -17.17 13.71 25.77
N HIS A 191 -17.21 12.92 26.80
CA HIS A 191 -18.47 12.63 27.45
C HIS A 191 -18.58 13.55 28.66
N ILE A 192 -19.19 14.62 28.45
CA ILE A 192 -19.77 15.42 29.52
C ILE A 192 -21.26 15.20 29.46
#